data_55ef5f2706dcaadc122510761efe3a4b
#
_entry.id   55ef5f2706dcaadc122510761efe3a4b
#
_cell.length_a   1.000
_cell.length_b   1.000
_cell.length_c   1.000
_cell.angle_alpha   90.00
_cell.angle_beta   90.00
_cell.angle_gamma   90.00
#
_symmetry.space_group_name_H-M   'P 1'
#
loop_
_entity.id
_entity.type
_entity.pdbx_description
1 polymer ?
#
loop_
_entity_poly.entity_id
_entity_poly.type
_entity_poly.pdbx_seq_one_letter_code
_entity_poly.pdbx_strand_id
1 'polypeptide(L)'
;QGRGYTVKEYKKEYNKSNHDEYEKPPIYNFEMHVELYHKIYDTFNEKYADVKQRLIPDAEVPYRLHFTPEDFYVFVIAHAYKHYSSSGTGIRTLADIHIMNQKLGGTMNWEYVDSELRGLGIFSYERESRELAQKLFGIAELPTKANLSETEQQMLAYYLGASTYGTIENLTLNKMRKLQPDGGAITVHTKRKYLLSRIFPGREWCKAYAPTVYKYPVLLPFFWVWRLAVKGVKRRDIAKQELEAIKRER
;
A
#
# COMPACT_ATOMS: atom_id res chain seq x y z
N GLN A 1 21.71 16.32 -8.99
CA GLN A 1 23.04 15.81 -8.49
C GLN A 1 23.89 16.92 -7.82
N GLY A 2 23.71 18.20 -8.12
CA GLY A 2 24.53 19.32 -7.59
C GLY A 2 24.45 19.55 -6.06
N ARG A 3 23.58 18.84 -5.32
CA ARG A 3 23.46 18.91 -3.86
C ARG A 3 23.93 17.64 -3.14
N GLY A 4 24.68 16.75 -3.82
CA GLY A 4 25.23 15.51 -3.26
C GLY A 4 24.23 14.36 -3.16
N TYR A 5 23.09 14.41 -3.85
CA TYR A 5 22.17 13.29 -4.00
C TYR A 5 22.60 12.36 -5.15
N THR A 6 22.48 11.06 -4.93
CA THR A 6 22.61 10.04 -5.97
C THR A 6 21.25 9.43 -6.28
N VAL A 7 20.99 9.13 -7.55
CA VAL A 7 19.76 8.47 -8.00
C VAL A 7 20.01 6.98 -8.03
N LYS A 8 19.18 6.24 -7.28
CA LYS A 8 19.28 4.78 -7.22
C LYS A 8 18.74 4.16 -8.51
N GLU A 9 19.61 3.39 -9.18
CA GLU A 9 19.25 2.62 -10.37
C GLU A 9 18.51 3.38 -11.50
N TYR A 10 18.67 4.72 -11.62
CA TYR A 10 17.96 5.58 -12.56
C TYR A 10 17.80 4.98 -13.97
N LYS A 11 18.89 4.49 -14.57
CA LYS A 11 18.85 3.91 -15.93
C LYS A 11 18.06 2.62 -16.04
N LYS A 12 17.90 1.90 -14.92
CA LYS A 12 17.25 0.58 -14.87
C LYS A 12 15.77 0.70 -14.56
N GLU A 13 15.39 1.66 -13.74
CA GLU A 13 14.03 1.82 -13.23
C GLU A 13 13.25 2.95 -13.93
N TYR A 14 13.93 3.81 -14.70
CA TYR A 14 13.28 4.89 -15.44
C TYR A 14 12.11 4.36 -16.30
N ASN A 15 10.95 4.94 -16.18
CA ASN A 15 9.68 4.50 -16.79
C ASN A 15 9.16 3.11 -16.37
N LYS A 16 9.75 2.47 -15.35
CA LYS A 16 9.27 1.18 -14.82
C LYS A 16 8.66 1.28 -13.43
N SER A 17 9.02 2.32 -12.68
CA SER A 17 8.48 2.64 -11.38
C SER A 17 7.61 3.90 -11.45
N ASN A 18 6.72 4.08 -10.48
CA ASN A 18 5.94 5.30 -10.32
C ASN A 18 6.71 6.43 -9.62
N HIS A 19 7.94 6.16 -9.18
CA HIS A 19 8.83 7.14 -8.53
C HIS A 19 10.30 6.85 -8.81
N ASP A 20 11.13 7.88 -8.65
CA ASP A 20 12.58 7.79 -8.60
C ASP A 20 13.06 8.01 -7.16
N GLU A 21 14.01 7.20 -6.69
CA GLU A 21 14.63 7.31 -5.37
C GLU A 21 15.93 8.13 -5.44
N TYR A 22 16.04 9.12 -4.56
CA TYR A 22 17.22 9.97 -4.39
C TYR A 22 17.79 9.76 -2.99
N GLU A 23 19.02 9.28 -2.90
CA GLU A 23 19.68 9.01 -1.64
C GLU A 23 20.84 9.98 -1.40
N LYS A 24 20.99 10.45 -0.17
CA LYS A 24 22.15 11.17 0.32
C LYS A 24 22.55 10.65 1.70
N PRO A 25 23.62 9.86 1.78
CA PRO A 25 24.09 9.34 3.06
C PRO A 25 24.34 10.46 4.08
N PRO A 26 24.18 10.19 5.41
CA PRO A 26 23.87 8.87 5.95
C PRO A 26 22.37 8.55 6.06
N ILE A 27 21.45 9.55 5.96
CA ILE A 27 20.04 9.34 6.38
C ILE A 27 19.00 9.90 5.43
N TYR A 28 19.39 10.68 4.44
CA TYR A 28 18.39 11.30 3.56
C TYR A 28 17.99 10.35 2.43
N ASN A 29 16.71 10.05 2.39
CA ASN A 29 16.04 9.40 1.28
C ASN A 29 14.83 10.22 0.84
N PHE A 30 14.59 10.29 -0.47
CA PHE A 30 13.63 11.18 -1.06
C PHE A 30 13.09 10.56 -2.36
N GLU A 31 11.79 10.43 -2.45
CA GLU A 31 11.12 9.83 -3.59
C GLU A 31 10.39 10.90 -4.41
N MET A 32 10.70 10.95 -5.71
CA MET A 32 9.99 11.81 -6.66
C MET A 32 9.01 10.98 -7.44
N HIS A 33 7.73 11.15 -7.14
CA HIS A 33 6.67 10.46 -7.85
C HIS A 33 6.36 11.14 -9.20
N VAL A 34 6.29 10.33 -10.25
CA VAL A 34 5.77 10.71 -11.58
C VAL A 34 4.32 10.28 -11.75
N GLU A 35 3.93 9.23 -11.05
CA GLU A 35 2.55 8.75 -10.90
C GLU A 35 2.31 8.48 -9.42
N LEU A 36 1.14 8.84 -8.88
CA LEU A 36 0.85 8.65 -7.45
C LEU A 36 0.67 7.17 -7.07
N TYR A 37 0.18 6.36 -8.00
CA TYR A 37 -0.01 4.92 -7.79
C TYR A 37 0.58 4.13 -8.94
N HIS A 38 1.13 2.96 -8.60
CA HIS A 38 1.56 2.00 -9.63
C HIS A 38 0.35 1.41 -10.36
N LYS A 39 0.52 1.13 -11.65
CA LYS A 39 -0.54 0.62 -12.57
C LYS A 39 -1.28 -0.64 -12.13
N ILE A 40 -0.78 -1.35 -11.13
CA ILE A 40 -1.47 -2.50 -10.51
C ILE A 40 -2.63 -2.11 -9.58
N TYR A 41 -2.75 -0.82 -9.23
CA TYR A 41 -3.83 -0.28 -8.41
C TYR A 41 -4.83 0.46 -9.31
N ASP A 42 -5.53 -0.29 -10.18
CA ASP A 42 -6.36 0.25 -11.26
C ASP A 42 -7.31 1.35 -10.79
N THR A 43 -8.14 1.11 -9.77
CA THR A 43 -9.11 2.08 -9.26
C THR A 43 -8.46 3.38 -8.77
N PHE A 44 -7.34 3.27 -8.03
CA PHE A 44 -6.64 4.46 -7.55
C PHE A 44 -5.94 5.17 -8.70
N ASN A 45 -5.41 4.41 -9.64
CA ASN A 45 -4.71 4.96 -10.81
C ASN A 45 -5.68 5.70 -11.74
N GLU A 46 -6.88 5.17 -11.97
CA GLU A 46 -7.93 5.85 -12.73
C GLU A 46 -8.31 7.19 -12.10
N LYS A 47 -8.53 7.21 -10.77
CA LYS A 47 -8.89 8.42 -10.04
C LYS A 47 -7.81 9.51 -10.12
N TYR A 48 -6.54 9.12 -10.06
CA TYR A 48 -5.40 10.03 -10.05
C TYR A 48 -4.62 10.05 -11.37
N ALA A 49 -5.21 9.55 -12.48
CA ALA A 49 -4.58 9.51 -13.79
C ALA A 49 -4.19 10.91 -14.28
N ASP A 50 -5.04 11.90 -14.04
CA ASP A 50 -4.75 13.32 -14.27
C ASP A 50 -4.86 14.09 -12.95
N VAL A 51 -3.85 13.91 -12.09
CA VAL A 51 -3.79 14.56 -10.78
C VAL A 51 -3.82 16.09 -10.88
N LYS A 52 -3.37 16.66 -12.01
CA LYS A 52 -3.32 18.12 -12.20
C LYS A 52 -4.69 18.78 -12.17
N GLN A 53 -5.73 18.06 -12.59
CA GLN A 53 -7.12 18.55 -12.50
C GLN A 53 -7.66 18.68 -11.08
N ARG A 54 -6.99 18.03 -10.11
CA ARG A 54 -7.36 18.06 -8.69
C ARG A 54 -6.51 19.03 -7.87
N LEU A 55 -5.54 19.67 -8.53
CA LEU A 55 -4.63 20.58 -7.85
C LEU A 55 -5.07 22.02 -8.09
N ILE A 56 -4.97 22.82 -7.02
CA ILE A 56 -5.22 24.26 -7.07
C ILE A 56 -3.91 25.04 -6.96
N PRO A 57 -3.79 26.19 -7.64
CA PRO A 57 -2.62 27.06 -7.51
C PRO A 57 -2.45 27.58 -6.10
N ASP A 58 -1.20 27.62 -5.65
CA ASP A 58 -0.86 28.28 -4.41
C ASP A 58 -0.95 29.81 -4.55
N ALA A 59 -1.51 30.48 -3.55
CA ALA A 59 -1.70 31.93 -3.59
C ALA A 59 -0.38 32.74 -3.53
N GLU A 60 0.65 32.16 -2.87
CA GLU A 60 1.91 32.88 -2.61
C GLU A 60 3.04 32.44 -3.55
N VAL A 61 2.99 31.19 -4.04
CA VAL A 61 4.07 30.59 -4.82
C VAL A 61 3.56 30.18 -6.21
N PRO A 62 3.77 30.98 -7.26
CA PRO A 62 3.11 30.82 -8.58
C PRO A 62 3.30 29.48 -9.28
N TYR A 63 4.36 28.73 -8.95
CA TYR A 63 4.68 27.42 -9.53
C TYR A 63 4.34 26.25 -8.61
N ARG A 64 3.74 26.51 -7.43
CA ARG A 64 3.28 25.50 -6.48
C ARG A 64 1.82 25.19 -6.72
N LEU A 65 1.50 23.91 -6.78
CA LEU A 65 0.14 23.40 -6.81
C LEU A 65 -0.06 22.52 -5.57
N HIS A 66 -1.27 22.49 -5.03
CA HIS A 66 -1.62 21.63 -3.90
C HIS A 66 -3.04 21.10 -4.05
N PHE A 67 -3.36 20.02 -3.35
CA PHE A 67 -4.72 19.53 -3.20
C PHE A 67 -5.57 20.49 -2.36
N THR A 68 -6.91 20.42 -2.51
CA THR A 68 -7.83 20.89 -1.47
C THR A 68 -7.63 20.07 -0.20
N PRO A 69 -8.05 20.55 0.98
CA PRO A 69 -8.00 19.76 2.22
C PRO A 69 -8.67 18.39 2.07
N GLU A 70 -9.81 18.32 1.39
CA GLU A 70 -10.58 17.11 1.13
C GLU A 70 -9.83 16.12 0.23
N ASP A 71 -9.34 16.59 -0.92
CA ASP A 71 -8.59 15.74 -1.85
C ASP A 71 -7.27 15.26 -1.23
N PHE A 72 -6.63 16.11 -0.40
CA PHE A 72 -5.44 15.71 0.33
C PHE A 72 -5.75 14.62 1.35
N TYR A 73 -6.84 14.77 2.12
CA TYR A 73 -7.28 13.75 3.07
C TYR A 73 -7.57 12.43 2.35
N VAL A 74 -8.37 12.45 1.29
CA VAL A 74 -8.71 11.25 0.50
C VAL A 74 -7.44 10.59 -0.05
N PHE A 75 -6.48 11.38 -0.56
CA PHE A 75 -5.20 10.85 -1.04
C PHE A 75 -4.40 10.15 0.05
N VAL A 76 -4.28 10.76 1.24
CA VAL A 76 -3.55 10.17 2.38
C VAL A 76 -4.20 8.87 2.84
N ILE A 77 -5.54 8.83 2.93
CA ILE A 77 -6.27 7.61 3.28
C ILE A 77 -6.08 6.51 2.22
N ALA A 78 -6.18 6.84 0.94
CA ALA A 78 -5.95 5.89 -0.14
C ALA A 78 -4.52 5.34 -0.14
N HIS A 79 -3.54 6.20 0.13
CA HIS A 79 -2.14 5.79 0.28
C HIS A 79 -1.94 4.87 1.49
N ALA A 80 -2.53 5.21 2.64
CA ALA A 80 -2.49 4.38 3.84
C ALA A 80 -3.13 3.01 3.60
N TYR A 81 -4.29 2.97 2.94
CA TYR A 81 -4.96 1.71 2.60
C TYR A 81 -4.14 0.83 1.65
N LYS A 82 -3.45 1.42 0.67
CA LYS A 82 -2.52 0.69 -0.21
C LYS A 82 -1.51 -0.13 0.60
N HIS A 83 -0.93 0.47 1.63
CA HIS A 83 0.01 -0.22 2.52
C HIS A 83 -0.70 -1.18 3.46
N TYR A 84 -1.78 -0.75 4.11
CA TYR A 84 -2.59 -1.58 5.02
C TYR A 84 -3.05 -2.88 4.35
N SER A 85 -3.60 -2.80 3.14
CA SER A 85 -4.09 -3.96 2.38
C SER A 85 -3.00 -4.79 1.70
N SER A 86 -1.74 -4.42 1.86
CA SER A 86 -0.55 -5.10 1.30
C SER A 86 0.30 -5.70 2.42
N SER A 87 1.42 -5.09 2.76
CA SER A 87 2.35 -5.56 3.79
C SER A 87 2.04 -5.07 5.21
N GLY A 88 1.08 -4.19 5.34
CA GLY A 88 0.76 -3.46 6.55
C GLY A 88 1.40 -2.09 6.61
N THR A 89 0.95 -1.28 7.57
CA THR A 89 1.49 0.04 7.89
C THR A 89 1.50 0.23 9.40
N GLY A 90 2.42 1.06 9.90
CA GLY A 90 2.58 1.27 11.33
C GLY A 90 1.55 2.21 11.95
N ILE A 91 1.52 2.22 13.29
CA ILE A 91 0.60 3.04 14.11
C ILE A 91 0.69 4.54 13.79
N ARG A 92 1.79 5.02 13.20
CA ARG A 92 1.93 6.40 12.76
C ARG A 92 0.81 6.83 11.81
N THR A 93 0.30 5.91 11.00
CA THR A 93 -0.85 6.18 10.11
C THR A 93 -2.08 6.64 10.89
N LEU A 94 -2.37 6.03 12.04
CA LEU A 94 -3.49 6.45 12.89
C LEU A 94 -3.23 7.84 13.51
N ALA A 95 -1.98 8.14 13.88
CA ALA A 95 -1.62 9.48 14.38
C ALA A 95 -1.78 10.54 13.29
N ASP A 96 -1.35 10.26 12.06
CA ASP A 96 -1.52 11.16 10.92
C ASP A 96 -3.02 11.42 10.65
N ILE A 97 -3.87 10.39 10.65
CA ILE A 97 -5.34 10.51 10.51
C ILE A 97 -5.92 11.39 11.62
N HIS A 98 -5.51 11.15 12.88
CA HIS A 98 -5.98 11.93 14.01
C HIS A 98 -5.64 13.43 13.86
N ILE A 99 -4.37 13.74 13.55
CA ILE A 99 -3.90 15.13 13.37
C ILE A 99 -4.64 15.81 12.21
N MET A 100 -4.82 15.11 11.09
CA MET A 100 -5.56 15.66 9.95
C MET A 100 -7.02 15.94 10.31
N ASN A 101 -7.68 15.02 11.02
CA ASN A 101 -9.04 15.23 11.49
C ASN A 101 -9.15 16.42 12.45
N GLN A 102 -8.20 16.58 13.37
CA GLN A 102 -8.17 17.74 14.27
C GLN A 102 -7.93 19.07 13.52
N LYS A 103 -7.03 19.07 12.53
CA LYS A 103 -6.63 20.30 11.82
C LYS A 103 -7.60 20.70 10.72
N LEU A 104 -8.16 19.75 10.00
CA LEU A 104 -8.94 19.96 8.78
C LEU A 104 -10.42 19.58 8.94
N GLY A 105 -10.74 18.69 9.88
CA GLY A 105 -12.07 18.07 10.00
C GLY A 105 -13.22 19.05 10.19
N GLY A 106 -12.97 20.21 10.84
CA GLY A 106 -13.98 21.24 11.03
C GLY A 106 -14.26 22.09 9.77
N THR A 107 -13.41 22.01 8.75
CA THR A 107 -13.53 22.83 7.52
C THR A 107 -13.80 21.99 6.27
N MET A 108 -13.55 20.66 6.33
CA MET A 108 -13.76 19.76 5.20
C MET A 108 -15.25 19.51 4.91
N ASN A 109 -15.58 19.40 3.64
CA ASN A 109 -16.86 18.88 3.18
C ASN A 109 -16.86 17.34 3.28
N TRP A 110 -17.38 16.82 4.39
CA TRP A 110 -17.40 15.37 4.66
C TRP A 110 -18.29 14.59 3.69
N GLU A 111 -19.36 15.18 3.13
CA GLU A 111 -20.20 14.53 2.13
C GLU A 111 -19.38 14.22 0.86
N TYR A 112 -18.56 15.19 0.42
CA TYR A 112 -17.64 15.00 -0.68
C TYR A 112 -16.58 13.92 -0.35
N VAL A 113 -15.94 14.00 0.83
CA VAL A 113 -14.93 13.02 1.27
C VAL A 113 -15.53 11.60 1.31
N ASP A 114 -16.71 11.44 1.90
CA ASP A 114 -17.39 10.15 2.00
C ASP A 114 -17.73 9.57 0.61
N SER A 115 -18.18 10.42 -0.31
CA SER A 115 -18.48 10.03 -1.69
C SER A 115 -17.22 9.52 -2.41
N GLU A 116 -16.13 10.24 -2.27
CA GLU A 116 -14.84 9.88 -2.86
C GLU A 116 -14.28 8.56 -2.30
N LEU A 117 -14.35 8.37 -0.97
CA LEU A 117 -13.91 7.15 -0.30
C LEU A 117 -14.78 5.93 -0.66
N ARG A 118 -16.09 6.12 -0.86
CA ARG A 118 -16.99 5.06 -1.38
C ARG A 118 -16.64 4.69 -2.82
N GLY A 119 -16.40 5.68 -3.67
CA GLY A 119 -15.93 5.46 -5.06
C GLY A 119 -14.63 4.67 -5.14
N LEU A 120 -13.73 4.81 -4.14
CA LEU A 120 -12.49 4.04 -4.02
C LEU A 120 -12.67 2.69 -3.30
N GLY A 121 -13.84 2.39 -2.74
CA GLY A 121 -14.10 1.17 -1.97
C GLY A 121 -13.37 1.10 -0.62
N ILE A 122 -12.98 2.24 -0.04
CA ILE A 122 -12.19 2.32 1.20
C ILE A 122 -12.88 3.09 2.34
N PHE A 123 -14.16 3.38 2.18
CA PHE A 123 -14.95 4.12 3.17
C PHE A 123 -14.96 3.46 4.56
N SER A 124 -15.20 2.15 4.63
CA SER A 124 -15.22 1.43 5.91
C SER A 124 -13.84 1.46 6.60
N TYR A 125 -12.76 1.27 5.83
CA TYR A 125 -11.41 1.37 6.36
C TYR A 125 -11.12 2.74 6.98
N GLU A 126 -11.51 3.82 6.32
CA GLU A 126 -11.34 5.18 6.84
C GLU A 126 -12.11 5.37 8.14
N ARG A 127 -13.41 5.02 8.15
CA ARG A 127 -14.26 5.16 9.33
C ARG A 127 -13.68 4.44 10.54
N GLU A 128 -13.34 3.17 10.40
CA GLU A 128 -12.76 2.36 11.45
C GLU A 128 -11.40 2.89 11.92
N SER A 129 -10.54 3.33 10.97
CA SER A 129 -9.23 3.91 11.31
C SER A 129 -9.37 5.24 12.04
N ARG A 130 -10.29 6.11 11.62
CA ARG A 130 -10.54 7.41 12.24
C ARG A 130 -11.14 7.27 13.63
N GLU A 131 -12.09 6.36 13.83
CA GLU A 131 -12.66 6.06 15.14
C GLU A 131 -11.60 5.50 16.11
N LEU A 132 -10.80 4.55 15.65
CA LEU A 132 -9.68 4.01 16.44
C LEU A 132 -8.65 5.10 16.76
N ALA A 133 -8.28 5.93 15.78
CA ALA A 133 -7.33 7.02 15.97
C ALA A 133 -7.83 8.04 17.01
N GLN A 134 -9.12 8.37 16.99
CA GLN A 134 -9.73 9.25 17.98
C GLN A 134 -9.69 8.65 19.39
N LYS A 135 -9.94 7.36 19.54
CA LYS A 135 -9.84 6.66 20.85
C LYS A 135 -8.41 6.60 21.36
N LEU A 136 -7.43 6.47 20.47
CA LEU A 136 -6.02 6.34 20.88
C LEU A 136 -5.35 7.69 21.20
N PHE A 137 -5.69 8.74 20.46
CA PHE A 137 -4.98 10.02 20.52
C PHE A 137 -5.86 11.20 20.94
N GLY A 138 -7.18 11.04 20.98
CA GLY A 138 -8.13 12.13 21.29
C GLY A 138 -8.45 12.30 22.78
N ILE A 139 -7.92 11.46 23.65
CA ILE A 139 -8.17 11.46 25.09
C ILE A 139 -6.87 11.49 25.88
N ALA A 140 -6.96 11.97 27.13
CA ALA A 140 -5.78 12.09 28.01
C ALA A 140 -5.20 10.75 28.46
N GLU A 141 -6.02 9.69 28.51
CA GLU A 141 -5.61 8.37 28.90
C GLU A 141 -5.80 7.38 27.75
N LEU A 142 -4.82 6.50 27.54
CA LEU A 142 -4.94 5.44 26.54
C LEU A 142 -6.11 4.51 26.85
N PRO A 143 -6.92 4.12 25.86
CA PRO A 143 -8.02 3.20 26.09
C PRO A 143 -7.51 1.85 26.57
N THR A 144 -8.21 1.26 27.54
CA THR A 144 -7.99 -0.11 27.93
C THR A 144 -8.58 -1.06 26.86
N LYS A 145 -8.19 -2.32 26.89
CA LYS A 145 -8.74 -3.33 25.99
C LYS A 145 -10.29 -3.41 26.05
N ALA A 146 -10.87 -3.12 27.21
CA ALA A 146 -12.32 -3.13 27.42
C ALA A 146 -13.04 -1.96 26.71
N ASN A 147 -12.34 -0.89 26.36
CA ASN A 147 -12.89 0.28 25.66
C ASN A 147 -12.87 0.15 24.12
N LEU A 148 -12.22 -0.90 23.61
CA LEU A 148 -12.11 -1.17 22.18
C LEU A 148 -13.00 -2.35 21.78
N SER A 149 -13.75 -2.22 20.69
CA SER A 149 -14.45 -3.34 20.07
C SER A 149 -13.45 -4.42 19.61
N GLU A 150 -13.94 -5.62 19.33
CA GLU A 150 -13.09 -6.70 18.83
C GLU A 150 -12.38 -6.31 17.50
N THR A 151 -13.10 -5.65 16.59
CA THR A 151 -12.55 -5.15 15.33
C THR A 151 -11.44 -4.13 15.57
N GLU A 152 -11.65 -3.17 16.49
CA GLU A 152 -10.64 -2.16 16.83
C GLU A 152 -9.41 -2.80 17.50
N GLN A 153 -9.60 -3.81 18.33
CA GLN A 153 -8.49 -4.56 18.94
C GLN A 153 -7.66 -5.28 17.87
N GLN A 154 -8.32 -5.92 16.90
CA GLN A 154 -7.65 -6.60 15.79
C GLN A 154 -6.91 -5.61 14.89
N MET A 155 -7.56 -4.48 14.57
CA MET A 155 -6.96 -3.41 13.78
C MET A 155 -5.74 -2.81 14.49
N LEU A 156 -5.84 -2.51 15.79
CA LEU A 156 -4.72 -1.99 16.58
C LEU A 156 -3.56 -2.98 16.61
N ALA A 157 -3.84 -4.27 16.89
CA ALA A 157 -2.83 -5.32 16.86
C ALA A 157 -2.14 -5.43 15.51
N TYR A 158 -2.90 -5.27 14.40
CA TYR A 158 -2.37 -5.26 13.06
C TYR A 158 -1.41 -4.07 12.82
N TYR A 159 -1.79 -2.84 13.23
CA TYR A 159 -0.94 -1.65 13.12
C TYR A 159 0.35 -1.77 13.94
N LEU A 160 0.25 -2.30 15.17
CA LEU A 160 1.41 -2.51 16.04
C LEU A 160 2.35 -3.60 15.50
N GLY A 161 1.79 -4.69 14.97
CA GLY A 161 2.55 -5.81 14.42
C GLY A 161 3.16 -5.56 13.05
N ALA A 162 2.63 -4.59 12.30
CA ALA A 162 3.07 -4.32 10.93
C ALA A 162 4.42 -3.59 10.84
N SER A 163 4.92 -2.98 11.94
CA SER A 163 6.09 -2.11 11.88
C SER A 163 5.88 -0.93 10.89
N THR A 164 6.89 -0.12 10.66
CA THR A 164 6.78 1.09 9.79
C THR A 164 6.55 0.74 8.32
N TYR A 165 7.13 -0.36 7.84
CA TYR A 165 7.15 -0.72 6.41
C TYR A 165 6.36 -1.99 6.09
N GLY A 166 5.61 -2.50 7.06
CA GLY A 166 4.90 -3.75 6.93
C GLY A 166 5.79 -4.99 7.08
N THR A 167 5.19 -6.16 6.96
CA THR A 167 5.87 -7.45 7.11
C THR A 167 5.60 -8.39 5.94
N ILE A 168 6.50 -9.33 5.70
CA ILE A 168 6.28 -10.39 4.70
C ILE A 168 5.11 -11.29 5.13
N GLU A 169 4.92 -11.48 6.43
CA GLU A 169 3.78 -12.21 6.98
C GLU A 169 2.45 -11.57 6.59
N ASN A 170 2.26 -10.28 6.87
CA ASN A 170 1.07 -9.53 6.50
C ASN A 170 0.85 -9.53 4.99
N LEU A 171 1.93 -9.32 4.20
CA LEU A 171 1.86 -9.38 2.74
C LEU A 171 1.35 -10.75 2.24
N THR A 172 1.83 -11.82 2.85
CA THR A 172 1.45 -13.20 2.49
C THR A 172 -0.01 -13.47 2.86
N LEU A 173 -0.41 -13.13 4.09
CA LEU A 173 -1.79 -13.31 4.57
C LEU A 173 -2.79 -12.48 3.76
N ASN A 174 -2.51 -11.20 3.52
CA ASN A 174 -3.38 -10.33 2.73
C ASN A 174 -3.53 -10.81 1.27
N LYS A 175 -2.46 -11.33 0.66
CA LYS A 175 -2.56 -11.95 -0.66
C LYS A 175 -3.41 -13.22 -0.66
N MET A 176 -3.30 -14.05 0.37
CA MET A 176 -4.16 -15.23 0.50
C MET A 176 -5.62 -14.85 0.72
N ARG A 177 -5.91 -13.86 1.57
CA ARG A 177 -7.28 -13.33 1.78
C ARG A 177 -7.90 -12.81 0.48
N LYS A 178 -7.14 -12.10 -0.36
CA LYS A 178 -7.60 -11.65 -1.69
C LYS A 178 -7.93 -12.80 -2.66
N LEU A 179 -7.38 -13.99 -2.46
CA LEU A 179 -7.73 -15.18 -3.23
C LEU A 179 -9.01 -15.88 -2.74
N GLN A 180 -9.57 -15.42 -1.64
CA GLN A 180 -10.75 -15.96 -0.98
C GLN A 180 -11.87 -14.90 -1.00
N PRO A 181 -12.75 -14.90 -2.01
CA PRO A 181 -13.72 -13.82 -2.22
C PRO A 181 -14.76 -13.69 -1.10
N ASP A 182 -15.01 -14.75 -0.35
CA ASP A 182 -16.10 -14.80 0.64
C ASP A 182 -15.69 -14.35 2.07
N GLY A 183 -14.47 -13.79 2.24
CA GLY A 183 -13.99 -13.29 3.53
C GLY A 183 -13.83 -14.36 4.63
N GLY A 184 -13.97 -15.64 4.27
CA GLY A 184 -13.84 -16.78 5.20
C GLY A 184 -12.40 -17.09 5.61
N ALA A 185 -12.23 -18.09 6.47
CA ALA A 185 -10.91 -18.56 6.91
C ALA A 185 -10.04 -19.05 5.73
N ILE A 186 -8.75 -18.84 5.82
CA ILE A 186 -7.80 -19.28 4.79
C ILE A 186 -7.75 -20.81 4.74
N THR A 187 -8.22 -21.37 3.65
CA THR A 187 -8.29 -22.84 3.46
C THR A 187 -6.99 -23.42 2.92
N VAL A 188 -6.84 -24.75 3.00
CA VAL A 188 -5.73 -25.48 2.36
C VAL A 188 -5.71 -25.23 0.85
N HIS A 189 -6.90 -25.10 0.22
CA HIS A 189 -7.02 -24.79 -1.21
C HIS A 189 -6.44 -23.40 -1.50
N THR A 190 -6.78 -22.39 -0.70
CA THR A 190 -6.25 -21.03 -0.83
C THR A 190 -4.73 -20.99 -0.69
N LYS A 191 -4.17 -21.72 0.27
CA LYS A 191 -2.71 -21.84 0.47
C LYS A 191 -2.03 -22.45 -0.78
N ARG A 192 -2.59 -23.53 -1.32
CA ARG A 192 -2.07 -24.16 -2.56
C ARG A 192 -2.17 -23.20 -3.74
N LYS A 193 -3.30 -22.53 -3.94
CA LYS A 193 -3.51 -21.53 -5.00
C LYS A 193 -2.50 -20.39 -4.89
N TYR A 194 -2.25 -19.89 -3.67
CA TYR A 194 -1.22 -18.87 -3.41
C TYR A 194 0.18 -19.36 -3.81
N LEU A 195 0.60 -20.54 -3.32
CA LEU A 195 1.91 -21.11 -3.65
C LEU A 195 2.10 -21.31 -5.15
N LEU A 196 1.08 -21.85 -5.84
CA LEU A 196 1.11 -22.00 -7.29
C LEU A 196 1.26 -20.65 -8.00
N SER A 197 0.55 -19.61 -7.56
CA SER A 197 0.68 -18.28 -8.14
C SER A 197 2.05 -17.63 -7.94
N ARG A 198 2.76 -18.00 -6.86
CA ARG A 198 4.14 -17.56 -6.60
C ARG A 198 5.15 -18.24 -7.54
N ILE A 199 4.91 -19.50 -7.86
CA ILE A 199 5.77 -20.30 -8.76
C ILE A 199 5.43 -19.98 -10.22
N PHE A 200 4.16 -19.96 -10.55
CA PHE A 200 3.61 -19.80 -11.89
C PHE A 200 2.80 -18.51 -12.00
N PRO A 201 3.43 -17.33 -12.08
CA PRO A 201 2.72 -16.08 -12.22
C PRO A 201 1.89 -16.06 -13.50
N GLY A 202 0.65 -15.60 -13.37
CA GLY A 202 -0.29 -15.53 -14.47
C GLY A 202 0.04 -14.44 -15.49
N ARG A 203 -0.75 -14.38 -16.55
CA ARG A 203 -0.56 -13.46 -17.68
C ARG A 203 -0.60 -11.98 -17.25
N GLU A 204 -1.52 -11.59 -16.36
CA GLU A 204 -1.63 -10.21 -15.88
C GLU A 204 -0.38 -9.78 -15.09
N TRP A 205 0.17 -10.68 -14.27
CA TRP A 205 1.44 -10.41 -13.62
C TRP A 205 2.57 -10.20 -14.65
N CYS A 206 2.60 -11.01 -15.72
CA CYS A 206 3.58 -10.86 -16.79
C CYS A 206 3.42 -9.55 -17.55
N LYS A 207 2.21 -9.02 -17.71
CA LYS A 207 1.95 -7.72 -18.31
C LYS A 207 2.70 -6.60 -17.57
N ALA A 208 2.68 -6.63 -16.24
CA ALA A 208 3.34 -5.62 -15.40
C ALA A 208 4.85 -5.81 -15.26
N TYR A 209 5.31 -7.05 -15.11
CA TYR A 209 6.69 -7.34 -14.67
C TYR A 209 7.57 -8.10 -15.66
N ALA A 210 6.99 -8.62 -16.73
CA ALA A 210 7.69 -9.38 -17.78
C ALA A 210 7.02 -9.15 -19.16
N PRO A 211 7.00 -7.91 -19.66
CA PRO A 211 6.23 -7.53 -20.87
C PRO A 211 6.60 -8.35 -22.10
N THR A 212 7.84 -8.79 -22.26
CA THR A 212 8.27 -9.67 -23.34
C THR A 212 7.56 -11.03 -23.27
N VAL A 213 7.45 -11.60 -22.08
CA VAL A 213 6.75 -12.89 -21.86
C VAL A 213 5.24 -12.73 -22.07
N TYR A 214 4.68 -11.57 -21.66
CA TYR A 214 3.29 -11.23 -21.93
C TYR A 214 3.00 -11.18 -23.43
N LYS A 215 3.89 -10.52 -24.21
CA LYS A 215 3.78 -10.39 -25.67
C LYS A 215 3.92 -11.74 -26.39
N TYR A 216 4.77 -12.63 -25.87
CA TYR A 216 5.04 -13.94 -26.44
C TYR A 216 4.77 -15.08 -25.43
N PRO A 217 3.49 -15.50 -25.24
CA PRO A 217 3.09 -16.47 -24.20
C PRO A 217 3.79 -17.84 -24.30
N VAL A 218 4.26 -18.20 -25.47
CA VAL A 218 5.06 -19.45 -25.68
C VAL A 218 6.34 -19.48 -24.82
N LEU A 219 6.82 -18.33 -24.36
CA LEU A 219 7.97 -18.21 -23.47
C LEU A 219 7.65 -18.50 -21.99
N LEU A 220 6.36 -18.60 -21.60
CA LEU A 220 5.95 -18.81 -20.22
C LEU A 220 6.61 -20.01 -19.53
N PRO A 221 6.65 -21.22 -20.11
CA PRO A 221 7.27 -22.38 -19.47
C PRO A 221 8.77 -22.15 -19.17
N PHE A 222 9.50 -21.61 -20.14
CA PHE A 222 10.92 -21.30 -19.99
C PHE A 222 11.16 -20.20 -18.94
N PHE A 223 10.29 -19.19 -18.92
CA PHE A 223 10.34 -18.12 -17.94
C PHE A 223 10.11 -18.64 -16.52
N TRP A 224 9.18 -19.56 -16.28
CA TRP A 224 8.94 -20.17 -14.98
C TRP A 224 10.17 -20.94 -14.49
N VAL A 225 10.79 -21.76 -15.35
CA VAL A 225 12.02 -22.51 -15.01
C VAL A 225 13.16 -21.55 -14.70
N TRP A 226 13.40 -20.56 -15.56
CA TRP A 226 14.42 -19.52 -15.33
C TRP A 226 14.18 -18.76 -14.02
N ARG A 227 12.95 -18.38 -13.77
CA ARG A 227 12.57 -17.64 -12.56
C ARG A 227 12.81 -18.46 -11.29
N LEU A 228 12.50 -19.75 -11.29
CA LEU A 228 12.78 -20.64 -10.17
C LEU A 228 14.29 -20.77 -9.92
N ALA A 229 15.06 -20.99 -10.97
CA ALA A 229 16.53 -21.12 -10.87
C ALA A 229 17.19 -19.85 -10.35
N VAL A 230 16.83 -18.68 -10.90
CA VAL A 230 17.51 -17.41 -10.57
C VAL A 230 16.96 -16.73 -9.32
N LYS A 231 15.62 -16.65 -9.20
CA LYS A 231 14.99 -15.95 -8.06
C LYS A 231 14.80 -16.82 -6.85
N GLY A 232 14.65 -18.15 -7.01
CA GLY A 232 14.58 -19.09 -5.89
C GLY A 232 15.84 -19.05 -5.03
N VAL A 233 17.00 -18.94 -5.64
CA VAL A 233 18.29 -18.81 -4.90
C VAL A 233 18.41 -17.43 -4.28
N LYS A 234 18.17 -16.35 -5.04
CA LYS A 234 18.37 -14.95 -4.57
C LYS A 234 17.37 -14.50 -3.50
N ARG A 235 16.20 -15.13 -3.37
CA ARG A 235 15.14 -14.74 -2.44
C ARG A 235 14.75 -15.84 -1.47
N ARG A 236 15.72 -16.71 -1.14
CA ARG A 236 15.49 -17.87 -0.25
C ARG A 236 14.93 -17.47 1.12
N ASP A 237 15.42 -16.37 1.69
CA ASP A 237 14.98 -15.90 3.00
C ASP A 237 13.54 -15.40 2.97
N ILE A 238 13.16 -14.68 1.92
CA ILE A 238 11.75 -14.25 1.72
C ILE A 238 10.84 -15.46 1.55
N ALA A 239 11.26 -16.45 0.77
CA ALA A 239 10.48 -17.68 0.58
C ALA A 239 10.30 -18.46 1.88
N LYS A 240 11.32 -18.51 2.76
CA LYS A 240 11.20 -19.10 4.09
C LYS A 240 10.17 -18.37 4.95
N GLN A 241 10.24 -17.03 5.02
CA GLN A 241 9.29 -16.23 5.79
C GLN A 241 7.85 -16.39 5.26
N GLU A 242 7.65 -16.42 3.93
CA GLU A 242 6.34 -16.71 3.32
C GLU A 242 5.81 -18.09 3.75
N LEU A 243 6.67 -19.13 3.71
CA LEU A 243 6.28 -20.49 4.13
C LEU A 243 5.97 -20.59 5.62
N GLU A 244 6.71 -19.88 6.46
CA GLU A 244 6.43 -19.81 7.89
C GLU A 244 5.10 -19.13 8.17
N ALA A 245 4.81 -18.01 7.50
CA ALA A 245 3.51 -17.32 7.58
C ALA A 245 2.35 -18.26 7.19
N ILE A 246 2.49 -19.02 6.10
CA ILE A 246 1.48 -19.99 5.65
C ILE A 246 1.26 -21.12 6.67
N LYS A 247 2.32 -21.57 7.36
CA LYS A 247 2.23 -22.63 8.38
C LYS A 247 1.58 -22.15 9.68
N ARG A 248 1.82 -20.90 10.09
CA ARG A 248 1.24 -20.32 11.31
C ARG A 248 -0.25 -20.06 11.20
N GLU A 249 -0.72 -19.74 10.03
CA GLU A 249 -2.13 -19.56 9.75
C GLU A 249 -2.83 -20.93 9.73
N ARG A 250 -3.59 -21.23 10.80
CA ARG A 250 -4.30 -22.52 11.00
C ARG A 250 -5.77 -22.39 10.67
#